data_4e57b6988ee98f97939ba798f024c4a4
#
_entry.id   4e57b6988ee98f97939ba798f024c4a4
#
_cell.length_a   1.000
_cell.length_b   1.000
_cell.length_c   1.000
_cell.angle_alpha   90.00
_cell.angle_beta   90.00
_cell.angle_gamma   90.00
#
_symmetry.space_group_name_H-M   'P 1'
#
loop_
_entity.id
_entity.type
_entity.pdbx_description
1 polymer ?
#
loop_
_entity_poly.entity_id
_entity_poly.type
_entity_poly.pdbx_seq_one_letter_code
_entity_poly.pdbx_strand_id
1 'polypeptide(L)'
;MKKDEDERMGMEDITGRIARDLEHLKKYTATPGNGCTRLPFTKEARAAVEYIKKLMLEAELEVFEDTAGNVFGVLEGENKDEPCIMMGSHYDSVINGGDYDGIAGVICAIEVARLLKEKGVSLKRNFVAVGFCDEEGMRFGTGYFGSGAMLGHRDVEYIKNYADTDGITIYDAMKEYGLVPEKIEEAAWKKGSIGYFMEAHIEQGPVLDTENVEIGLVDCIVGIQRYMITIHGRADHAGTTPMDMRKDAVDAAAKVISRIADWAREKADGTVATVGYMKTIPGGMNIVAEEVQFTVDIRSSNNDNINDITRRIRHALDCEVKEMDGSYEMDSKLSITPVQLSEEMLTIMEEACEKEGYSYRHLPSGAGHDSLEIGQVLPTVMLFVPSKDGRSHCPVEFTKYSEFAKAAVVMEHLAEKLLTR
;
A
#
# COMPACT_ATOMS: atom_id res chain seq x y z
N MET A 1 -33.21 -13.02 20.49
CA MET A 1 -33.21 -12.03 21.62
C MET A 1 -31.94 -12.18 22.47
N LYS A 2 -31.79 -13.23 23.34
CA LYS A 2 -30.60 -13.30 24.20
C LYS A 2 -29.30 -13.44 23.47
N LYS A 3 -29.28 -14.25 22.39
CA LYS A 3 -28.10 -14.43 21.50
C LYS A 3 -27.76 -13.13 20.74
N ASP A 4 -28.76 -12.42 20.23
CA ASP A 4 -28.60 -11.14 19.55
C ASP A 4 -28.11 -10.01 20.49
N GLU A 5 -28.48 -10.08 21.79
CA GLU A 5 -28.01 -9.14 22.83
C GLU A 5 -26.54 -9.44 23.20
N ASP A 6 -26.16 -10.70 23.33
CA ASP A 6 -24.77 -11.12 23.63
C ASP A 6 -23.82 -10.80 22.46
N GLU A 7 -24.23 -11.02 21.20
CA GLU A 7 -23.47 -10.68 20.00
C GLU A 7 -23.30 -9.15 19.85
N ARG A 8 -24.35 -8.38 20.12
CA ARG A 8 -24.31 -6.91 20.09
C ARG A 8 -23.39 -6.33 21.17
N MET A 9 -23.43 -6.88 22.39
CA MET A 9 -22.51 -6.48 23.47
C MET A 9 -21.05 -6.78 23.11
N GLY A 10 -20.77 -7.95 22.50
CA GLY A 10 -19.44 -8.29 22.03
C GLY A 10 -18.89 -7.32 20.98
N MET A 11 -19.72 -6.91 20.00
CA MET A 11 -19.32 -5.96 18.97
C MET A 11 -19.08 -4.54 19.52
N GLU A 12 -19.88 -4.08 20.50
CA GLU A 12 -19.67 -2.78 21.17
C GLU A 12 -18.34 -2.77 21.95
N ASP A 13 -17.96 -3.90 22.56
CA ASP A 13 -16.70 -4.05 23.30
C ASP A 13 -15.47 -4.05 22.34
N ILE A 14 -15.52 -4.80 21.24
CA ILE A 14 -14.49 -4.80 20.17
C ILE A 14 -14.30 -3.38 19.64
N THR A 15 -15.40 -2.70 19.28
CA THR A 15 -15.37 -1.32 18.79
C THR A 15 -14.72 -0.38 19.80
N GLY A 16 -15.05 -0.54 21.09
CA GLY A 16 -14.49 0.27 22.20
C GLY A 16 -12.99 0.07 22.38
N ARG A 17 -12.49 -1.18 22.26
CA ARG A 17 -11.05 -1.49 22.34
C ARG A 17 -10.29 -0.88 21.17
N ILE A 18 -10.75 -1.08 19.94
CA ILE A 18 -10.14 -0.53 18.72
C ILE A 18 -10.12 1.01 18.78
N ALA A 19 -11.24 1.63 19.14
CA ALA A 19 -11.34 3.08 19.27
C ALA A 19 -10.33 3.63 20.29
N ARG A 20 -10.25 3.04 21.48
CA ARG A 20 -9.30 3.45 22.52
C ARG A 20 -7.86 3.38 22.02
N ASP A 21 -7.49 2.28 21.35
CA ASP A 21 -6.12 2.01 20.92
C ASP A 21 -5.72 2.95 19.78
N LEU A 22 -6.59 3.18 18.79
CA LEU A 22 -6.36 4.14 17.71
C LEU A 22 -6.34 5.59 18.21
N GLU A 23 -7.26 5.99 19.09
CA GLU A 23 -7.26 7.34 19.71
C GLU A 23 -5.99 7.61 20.52
N HIS A 24 -5.37 6.56 21.07
CA HIS A 24 -4.08 6.72 21.74
C HIS A 24 -2.95 6.91 20.74
N LEU A 25 -2.91 6.14 19.66
CA LEU A 25 -1.88 6.18 18.61
C LEU A 25 -1.86 7.50 17.83
N LYS A 26 -3.00 8.16 17.66
CA LYS A 26 -3.10 9.52 17.07
C LYS A 26 -2.22 10.56 17.75
N LYS A 27 -1.86 10.37 19.01
CA LYS A 27 -1.02 11.30 19.78
C LYS A 27 0.44 11.28 19.34
N TYR A 28 0.87 10.20 18.68
CA TYR A 28 2.25 10.02 18.24
C TYR A 28 2.44 10.54 16.81
N THR A 29 2.44 11.85 16.67
CA THR A 29 2.58 12.58 15.41
C THR A 29 3.49 13.79 15.57
N ALA A 30 4.28 14.11 14.55
CA ALA A 30 5.10 15.32 14.47
C ALA A 30 4.26 16.58 14.16
N THR A 31 2.99 16.41 13.73
CA THR A 31 2.09 17.51 13.33
C THR A 31 0.77 17.51 14.10
N PRO A 32 0.79 17.68 15.46
CA PRO A 32 -0.42 17.67 16.26
C PRO A 32 -1.46 18.70 15.78
N GLY A 33 -2.69 18.25 15.56
CA GLY A 33 -3.79 19.08 15.05
C GLY A 33 -3.81 19.27 13.54
N ASN A 34 -2.88 18.68 12.80
CA ASN A 34 -2.83 18.71 11.33
C ASN A 34 -2.55 17.32 10.74
N GLY A 35 -3.30 16.32 11.19
CA GLY A 35 -3.15 14.93 10.77
C GLY A 35 -1.98 14.20 11.41
N CYS A 36 -1.70 13.01 10.92
CA CYS A 36 -0.62 12.16 11.38
C CYS A 36 0.63 12.35 10.50
N THR A 37 1.78 12.61 11.15
CA THR A 37 3.10 12.54 10.53
C THR A 37 3.97 11.68 11.41
N ARG A 38 4.14 10.41 11.03
CA ARG A 38 4.90 9.38 11.74
C ARG A 38 5.85 8.70 10.77
N LEU A 39 6.91 9.43 10.42
CA LEU A 39 7.92 8.91 9.49
C LEU A 39 8.77 7.81 10.16
N PRO A 40 9.29 6.86 9.39
CA PRO A 40 10.13 5.78 9.92
C PRO A 40 11.39 6.32 10.61
N PHE A 41 11.82 5.62 11.65
CA PHE A 41 13.01 5.92 12.43
C PHE A 41 12.99 7.32 13.10
N THR A 42 11.79 7.79 13.49
CA THR A 42 11.61 9.02 14.27
C THR A 42 11.18 8.73 15.71
N LYS A 43 11.21 9.74 16.57
CA LYS A 43 10.72 9.61 17.95
C LYS A 43 9.21 9.31 18.03
N GLU A 44 8.44 9.81 17.07
CA GLU A 44 6.99 9.53 16.93
C GLU A 44 6.77 8.06 16.58
N ALA A 45 7.55 7.51 15.64
CA ALA A 45 7.53 6.10 15.29
C ALA A 45 7.94 5.24 16.50
N ARG A 46 9.01 5.60 17.25
CA ARG A 46 9.41 4.88 18.45
C ARG A 46 8.30 4.85 19.51
N ALA A 47 7.64 5.99 19.74
CA ALA A 47 6.53 6.06 20.70
C ALA A 47 5.35 5.18 20.29
N ALA A 48 5.01 5.13 18.99
CA ALA A 48 3.98 4.25 18.47
C ALA A 48 4.38 2.77 18.61
N VAL A 49 5.60 2.40 18.26
CA VAL A 49 6.16 1.05 18.41
C VAL A 49 6.09 0.57 19.86
N GLU A 50 6.51 1.39 20.82
CA GLU A 50 6.44 1.02 22.24
C GLU A 50 4.97 0.85 22.72
N TYR A 51 4.03 1.62 22.18
CA TYR A 51 2.61 1.44 22.50
C TYR A 51 2.05 0.16 21.84
N ILE A 52 2.40 -0.13 20.59
CA ILE A 52 2.02 -1.38 19.89
C ILE A 52 2.54 -2.59 20.67
N LYS A 53 3.83 -2.59 21.08
CA LYS A 53 4.41 -3.65 21.90
C LYS A 53 3.64 -3.85 23.21
N LYS A 54 3.26 -2.75 23.88
CA LYS A 54 2.43 -2.80 25.08
C LYS A 54 1.09 -3.47 24.82
N LEU A 55 0.39 -3.11 23.74
CA LEU A 55 -0.89 -3.72 23.36
C LEU A 55 -0.76 -5.22 23.07
N MET A 56 0.31 -5.62 22.35
CA MET A 56 0.61 -7.02 22.09
C MET A 56 0.91 -7.81 23.39
N LEU A 57 1.65 -7.21 24.33
CA LEU A 57 1.89 -7.81 25.65
C LEU A 57 0.60 -7.91 26.47
N GLU A 58 -0.29 -6.91 26.45
CA GLU A 58 -1.60 -6.95 27.10
C GLU A 58 -2.51 -8.02 26.48
N ALA A 59 -2.33 -8.33 25.19
CA ALA A 59 -2.95 -9.48 24.51
C ALA A 59 -2.23 -10.80 24.81
N GLU A 60 -1.22 -10.79 25.69
CA GLU A 60 -0.38 -11.93 26.10
C GLU A 60 0.33 -12.61 24.91
N LEU A 61 0.82 -11.83 23.95
CA LEU A 61 1.68 -12.29 22.86
C LEU A 61 3.15 -12.27 23.29
N GLU A 62 3.96 -13.15 22.72
CA GLU A 62 5.42 -13.02 22.78
C GLU A 62 5.85 -11.94 21.80
N VAL A 63 6.50 -10.86 22.30
CA VAL A 63 6.73 -9.63 21.53
C VAL A 63 8.21 -9.44 21.25
N PHE A 64 8.56 -9.14 20.00
CA PHE A 64 9.92 -8.74 19.62
C PHE A 64 9.90 -7.70 18.50
N GLU A 65 11.00 -6.96 18.36
CA GLU A 65 11.29 -6.05 17.26
C GLU A 65 12.47 -6.63 16.48
N ASP A 66 12.37 -6.66 15.14
CA ASP A 66 13.46 -7.13 14.30
C ASP A 66 14.48 -6.03 13.98
N THR A 67 15.51 -6.38 13.22
CA THR A 67 16.59 -5.46 12.85
C THR A 67 16.18 -4.41 11.82
N ALA A 68 15.02 -4.55 11.17
CA ALA A 68 14.42 -3.54 10.29
C ALA A 68 13.49 -2.57 11.04
N GLY A 69 13.15 -2.85 12.31
CA GLY A 69 12.19 -2.08 13.09
C GLY A 69 10.76 -2.54 12.97
N ASN A 70 10.50 -3.70 12.34
CA ASN A 70 9.20 -4.33 12.37
C ASN A 70 8.90 -4.86 13.77
N VAL A 71 7.64 -4.81 14.18
CA VAL A 71 7.18 -5.29 15.48
C VAL A 71 6.29 -6.50 15.32
N PHE A 72 6.60 -7.57 16.03
CA PHE A 72 5.86 -8.83 15.97
C PHE A 72 5.34 -9.21 17.35
N GLY A 73 4.11 -9.72 17.36
CA GLY A 73 3.49 -10.36 18.52
C GLY A 73 3.03 -11.77 18.15
N VAL A 74 3.59 -12.79 18.81
CA VAL A 74 3.33 -14.20 18.51
C VAL A 74 2.39 -14.81 19.55
N LEU A 75 1.28 -15.41 19.08
CA LEU A 75 0.45 -16.31 19.85
C LEU A 75 0.84 -17.74 19.47
N GLU A 76 1.46 -18.45 20.41
CA GLU A 76 2.02 -19.77 20.17
C GLU A 76 0.94 -20.83 19.94
N GLY A 77 1.13 -21.66 18.91
CA GLY A 77 0.34 -22.85 18.62
C GLY A 77 1.01 -24.14 19.10
N GLU A 78 0.31 -25.26 18.93
CA GLU A 78 0.79 -26.60 19.34
C GLU A 78 2.08 -27.02 18.60
N ASN A 79 2.19 -26.67 17.30
CA ASN A 79 3.34 -27.00 16.46
C ASN A 79 4.02 -25.71 15.95
N LYS A 80 5.13 -25.36 16.56
CA LYS A 80 5.91 -24.17 16.24
C LYS A 80 6.69 -24.26 14.93
N ASP A 81 6.86 -25.45 14.37
CA ASP A 81 7.57 -25.70 13.12
C ASP A 81 6.66 -25.56 11.89
N GLU A 82 5.34 -25.56 12.09
CA GLU A 82 4.38 -25.30 11.02
C GLU A 82 4.42 -23.83 10.58
N PRO A 83 4.24 -23.55 9.27
CA PRO A 83 4.19 -22.18 8.78
C PRO A 83 3.09 -21.37 9.49
N CYS A 84 3.45 -20.21 10.03
CA CYS A 84 2.53 -19.38 10.80
C CYS A 84 1.48 -18.68 9.91
N ILE A 85 0.41 -18.20 10.54
CA ILE A 85 -0.53 -17.26 9.95
C ILE A 85 -0.13 -15.86 10.44
N MET A 86 0.17 -14.95 9.52
CA MET A 86 0.57 -13.57 9.85
C MET A 86 -0.51 -12.59 9.42
N MET A 87 -0.83 -11.65 10.30
CA MET A 87 -1.78 -10.57 10.02
C MET A 87 -1.23 -9.23 10.50
N GLY A 88 -1.48 -8.17 9.75
CA GLY A 88 -1.05 -6.83 10.13
C GLY A 88 -1.03 -5.87 8.97
N SER A 89 -0.35 -4.77 9.15
CA SER A 89 -0.09 -3.71 8.19
C SER A 89 1.09 -2.86 8.69
N HIS A 90 1.23 -1.62 8.23
CA HIS A 90 2.31 -0.73 8.63
C HIS A 90 1.91 0.21 9.78
N TYR A 91 2.92 0.81 10.43
CA TYR A 91 2.69 1.77 11.51
C TYR A 91 3.17 3.19 11.20
N ASP A 92 3.89 3.40 10.11
CA ASP A 92 4.28 4.72 9.62
C ASP A 92 3.13 5.43 8.89
N SER A 93 3.34 6.65 8.49
CA SER A 93 2.36 7.46 7.74
C SER A 93 3.06 8.44 6.80
N VAL A 94 2.33 8.94 5.80
CA VAL A 94 2.75 10.12 5.04
C VAL A 94 2.77 11.38 5.91
N ILE A 95 3.31 12.49 5.38
CA ILE A 95 3.28 13.81 6.03
C ILE A 95 1.86 14.35 6.04
N ASN A 96 1.35 14.73 7.21
CA ASN A 96 -0.03 15.21 7.41
C ASN A 96 -1.08 14.22 6.88
N GLY A 97 -0.82 12.92 7.00
CA GLY A 97 -1.73 11.85 6.64
C GLY A 97 -2.93 11.74 7.56
N GLY A 98 -3.67 10.65 7.40
CA GLY A 98 -4.77 10.30 8.27
C GLY A 98 -4.33 9.59 9.55
N ASP A 99 -5.33 9.24 10.35
CA ASP A 99 -5.12 8.59 11.64
C ASP A 99 -5.29 7.06 11.58
N TYR A 100 -5.66 6.51 10.41
CA TYR A 100 -6.09 5.12 10.27
C TYR A 100 -5.27 4.33 9.27
N ASP A 101 -4.72 5.00 8.26
CA ASP A 101 -3.91 4.42 7.20
C ASP A 101 -2.79 3.53 7.78
N GLY A 102 -2.74 2.26 7.37
CA GLY A 102 -1.85 1.21 7.88
C GLY A 102 -2.08 0.83 9.33
N ILE A 103 -1.95 1.77 10.24
CA ILE A 103 -1.99 1.53 11.69
C ILE A 103 -3.27 0.84 12.17
N ALA A 104 -4.40 1.07 11.51
CA ALA A 104 -5.65 0.39 11.85
C ALA A 104 -5.58 -1.11 11.57
N GLY A 105 -4.89 -1.54 10.51
CA GLY A 105 -4.65 -2.96 10.21
C GLY A 105 -3.80 -3.65 11.28
N VAL A 106 -2.80 -2.94 11.83
CA VAL A 106 -2.01 -3.44 12.97
C VAL A 106 -2.90 -3.65 14.20
N ILE A 107 -3.77 -2.67 14.51
CA ILE A 107 -4.71 -2.80 15.65
C ILE A 107 -5.75 -3.90 15.42
N CYS A 108 -6.26 -4.07 14.20
CA CYS A 108 -7.16 -5.18 13.87
C CYS A 108 -6.47 -6.54 14.09
N ALA A 109 -5.19 -6.69 13.71
CA ALA A 109 -4.45 -7.94 13.94
C ALA A 109 -4.24 -8.24 15.43
N ILE A 110 -3.98 -7.23 16.25
CA ILE A 110 -3.91 -7.39 17.72
C ILE A 110 -5.28 -7.77 18.29
N GLU A 111 -6.36 -7.19 17.76
CA GLU A 111 -7.72 -7.52 18.18
C GLU A 111 -8.09 -8.96 17.81
N VAL A 112 -7.67 -9.46 16.63
CA VAL A 112 -7.80 -10.88 16.25
C VAL A 112 -7.14 -11.79 17.29
N ALA A 113 -5.94 -11.48 17.75
CA ALA A 113 -5.26 -12.26 18.79
C ALA A 113 -6.08 -12.30 20.09
N ARG A 114 -6.67 -11.16 20.51
CA ARG A 114 -7.56 -11.07 21.68
C ARG A 114 -8.78 -11.98 21.50
N LEU A 115 -9.44 -11.91 20.34
CA LEU A 115 -10.64 -12.71 20.03
C LEU A 115 -10.35 -14.21 20.00
N LEU A 116 -9.24 -14.64 19.38
CA LEU A 116 -8.82 -16.06 19.39
C LEU A 116 -8.64 -16.60 20.80
N LYS A 117 -8.08 -15.80 21.70
CA LYS A 117 -7.88 -16.16 23.11
C LYS A 117 -9.22 -16.17 23.89
N GLU A 118 -10.04 -15.15 23.74
CA GLU A 118 -11.38 -15.06 24.37
C GLU A 118 -12.25 -16.26 24.00
N LYS A 119 -12.17 -16.73 22.74
CA LYS A 119 -12.86 -17.91 22.26
C LYS A 119 -12.19 -19.24 22.69
N GLY A 120 -10.96 -19.19 23.19
CA GLY A 120 -10.21 -20.39 23.59
C GLY A 120 -9.89 -21.32 22.41
N VAL A 121 -9.60 -20.74 21.23
CA VAL A 121 -9.27 -21.51 20.01
C VAL A 121 -7.96 -22.25 20.21
N SER A 122 -7.96 -23.58 19.96
CA SER A 122 -6.75 -24.41 19.98
C SER A 122 -5.99 -24.24 18.66
N LEU A 123 -4.85 -23.59 18.71
CA LEU A 123 -4.04 -23.24 17.53
C LEU A 123 -3.10 -24.39 17.17
N LYS A 124 -3.17 -24.91 15.93
CA LYS A 124 -2.25 -25.92 15.42
C LYS A 124 -0.89 -25.34 15.05
N ARG A 125 -0.82 -24.08 14.69
CA ARG A 125 0.36 -23.31 14.29
C ARG A 125 0.32 -21.91 14.91
N ASN A 126 1.43 -21.20 14.85
CA ASN A 126 1.51 -19.85 15.43
C ASN A 126 0.63 -18.87 14.66
N PHE A 127 -0.02 -17.96 15.39
CA PHE A 127 -0.55 -16.71 14.88
C PHE A 127 0.44 -15.59 15.15
N VAL A 128 0.63 -14.68 14.20
CA VAL A 128 1.56 -13.54 14.31
C VAL A 128 0.85 -12.26 13.95
N ALA A 129 0.75 -11.31 14.89
CA ALA A 129 0.39 -9.93 14.60
C ALA A 129 1.65 -9.14 14.26
N VAL A 130 1.64 -8.35 13.17
CA VAL A 130 2.79 -7.57 12.72
C VAL A 130 2.45 -6.10 12.50
N GLY A 131 3.41 -5.21 12.84
CA GLY A 131 3.46 -3.83 12.41
C GLY A 131 4.73 -3.58 11.61
N PHE A 132 4.60 -3.33 10.30
CA PHE A 132 5.73 -3.08 9.40
C PHE A 132 6.22 -1.64 9.49
N CYS A 133 7.52 -1.46 9.25
CA CYS A 133 8.23 -0.18 9.22
C CYS A 133 8.34 0.32 7.78
N ASP A 134 7.98 1.60 7.54
CA ASP A 134 8.23 2.31 6.27
C ASP A 134 7.60 1.63 5.03
N GLU A 135 6.29 1.44 5.07
CA GLU A 135 5.52 1.03 3.89
C GLU A 135 5.43 2.16 2.88
N GLU A 136 5.13 3.37 3.35
CA GLU A 136 4.82 4.57 2.59
C GLU A 136 6.03 5.12 1.79
N GLY A 137 7.24 4.83 2.25
CA GLY A 137 8.47 5.33 1.62
C GLY A 137 8.61 6.85 1.60
N MET A 138 7.83 7.55 2.43
CA MET A 138 7.71 9.01 2.40
C MET A 138 9.01 9.71 2.78
N ARG A 139 9.81 9.11 3.67
CA ARG A 139 11.07 9.70 4.13
C ARG A 139 12.21 9.46 3.14
N PHE A 140 12.36 8.26 2.61
CA PHE A 140 13.52 7.85 1.83
C PHE A 140 13.26 7.64 0.34
N GLY A 141 12.01 7.82 -0.11
CA GLY A 141 11.61 7.67 -1.51
C GLY A 141 11.54 6.22 -1.99
N THR A 142 11.49 5.26 -1.05
CA THR A 142 11.34 3.82 -1.33
C THR A 142 10.44 3.20 -0.29
N GLY A 143 9.34 2.56 -0.73
CA GLY A 143 8.34 1.95 0.15
C GLY A 143 8.57 0.46 0.41
N TYR A 144 7.65 -0.11 1.20
CA TYR A 144 7.64 -1.55 1.56
C TYR A 144 8.96 -2.00 2.19
N PHE A 145 9.59 -1.12 2.98
CA PHE A 145 10.91 -1.41 3.54
C PHE A 145 10.86 -2.58 4.51
N GLY A 146 9.93 -2.54 5.47
CA GLY A 146 9.79 -3.54 6.51
C GLY A 146 9.41 -4.92 5.98
N SER A 147 8.36 -5.00 5.15
CA SER A 147 7.95 -6.26 4.52
C SER A 147 9.02 -6.80 3.57
N GLY A 148 9.69 -5.94 2.81
CA GLY A 148 10.82 -6.34 1.97
C GLY A 148 12.02 -6.84 2.77
N ALA A 149 12.32 -6.28 3.94
CA ALA A 149 13.37 -6.77 4.83
C ALA A 149 13.01 -8.16 5.40
N MET A 150 11.76 -8.35 5.84
CA MET A 150 11.22 -9.63 6.28
C MET A 150 11.34 -10.73 5.20
N LEU A 151 11.19 -10.36 3.93
CA LEU A 151 11.34 -11.29 2.80
C LEU A 151 12.81 -11.49 2.36
N GLY A 152 13.77 -10.77 2.96
CA GLY A 152 15.19 -10.83 2.59
C GLY A 152 15.57 -10.03 1.36
N HIS A 153 14.76 -9.04 0.98
CA HIS A 153 14.98 -8.17 -0.18
C HIS A 153 15.76 -6.89 0.15
N ARG A 154 16.21 -6.71 1.39
CA ARG A 154 16.94 -5.52 1.84
C ARG A 154 18.27 -5.93 2.46
N ASP A 155 19.35 -5.37 1.95
CA ASP A 155 20.71 -5.59 2.42
C ASP A 155 21.38 -4.28 2.87
N VAL A 156 22.62 -4.37 3.35
CA VAL A 156 23.38 -3.21 3.82
C VAL A 156 23.66 -2.20 2.69
N GLU A 157 23.80 -2.65 1.45
CA GLU A 157 24.01 -1.76 0.30
C GLU A 157 22.73 -0.97 0.00
N TYR A 158 21.58 -1.65 0.00
CA TYR A 158 20.28 -1.00 -0.16
C TYR A 158 20.10 0.15 0.83
N ILE A 159 20.26 -0.09 2.12
CA ILE A 159 20.01 0.94 3.16
C ILE A 159 21.01 2.10 3.15
N LYS A 160 22.17 1.95 2.50
CA LYS A 160 23.16 3.04 2.28
C LYS A 160 22.86 3.86 1.03
N ASN A 161 22.13 3.33 0.08
CA ASN A 161 21.86 3.99 -1.19
C ASN A 161 20.63 4.90 -1.18
N TYR A 162 19.72 4.73 -0.20
CA TYR A 162 18.54 5.58 -0.06
C TYR A 162 18.72 6.56 1.09
N ALA A 163 18.43 7.82 0.83
CA ALA A 163 18.57 8.91 1.79
C ALA A 163 17.37 9.87 1.72
N ASP A 164 17.09 10.52 2.84
CA ASP A 164 16.09 11.58 2.90
C ASP A 164 16.58 12.89 2.30
N THR A 165 15.73 13.93 2.31
CA THR A 165 16.03 15.26 1.73
C THR A 165 17.19 15.98 2.42
N ASP A 166 17.54 15.58 3.64
CA ASP A 166 18.66 16.12 4.40
C ASP A 166 19.96 15.32 4.17
N GLY A 167 19.90 14.28 3.34
CA GLY A 167 21.02 13.40 3.00
C GLY A 167 21.31 12.34 4.06
N ILE A 168 20.39 12.12 5.02
CA ILE A 168 20.49 11.06 6.03
C ILE A 168 20.07 9.75 5.36
N THR A 169 20.96 8.76 5.33
CA THR A 169 20.65 7.43 4.76
C THR A 169 19.73 6.63 5.68
N ILE A 170 19.05 5.60 5.13
CA ILE A 170 18.30 4.63 5.96
C ILE A 170 19.26 4.04 7.01
N TYR A 171 20.49 3.70 6.63
CA TYR A 171 21.52 3.18 7.51
C TYR A 171 21.79 4.11 8.72
N ASP A 172 21.97 5.42 8.47
CA ASP A 172 22.26 6.38 9.55
C ASP A 172 21.01 6.59 10.42
N ALA A 173 19.83 6.67 9.82
CA ALA A 173 18.56 6.80 10.54
C ALA A 173 18.27 5.60 11.45
N MET A 174 18.48 4.37 10.97
CA MET A 174 18.36 3.14 11.77
C MET A 174 19.31 3.15 12.98
N LYS A 175 20.56 3.58 12.76
CA LYS A 175 21.57 3.66 13.82
C LYS A 175 21.19 4.70 14.89
N GLU A 176 20.69 5.88 14.47
CA GLU A 176 20.19 6.92 15.39
C GLU A 176 18.97 6.43 16.17
N TYR A 177 18.10 5.66 15.51
CA TYR A 177 16.91 5.06 16.10
C TYR A 177 17.23 3.97 17.14
N GLY A 178 18.48 3.46 17.18
CA GLY A 178 18.95 2.44 18.13
C GLY A 178 18.92 1.02 17.57
N LEU A 179 18.74 0.84 16.27
CA LEU A 179 18.89 -0.44 15.57
C LEU A 179 20.36 -0.68 15.19
N VAL A 180 20.67 -1.87 14.71
CA VAL A 180 22.00 -2.29 14.25
C VAL A 180 21.93 -2.52 12.74
N PRO A 181 22.15 -1.48 11.90
CA PRO A 181 21.91 -1.55 10.46
C PRO A 181 22.80 -2.57 9.74
N GLU A 182 23.98 -2.91 10.30
CA GLU A 182 24.83 -3.99 9.77
C GLU A 182 24.17 -5.37 9.83
N LYS A 183 23.09 -5.52 10.59
CA LYS A 183 22.33 -6.74 10.81
C LYS A 183 21.00 -6.76 10.06
N ILE A 184 20.77 -5.85 9.13
CA ILE A 184 19.48 -5.74 8.42
C ILE A 184 19.03 -7.08 7.81
N GLU A 185 19.97 -7.89 7.31
CA GLU A 185 19.68 -9.19 6.73
C GLU A 185 19.16 -10.22 7.75
N GLU A 186 19.39 -10.00 9.08
CA GLU A 186 18.81 -10.83 10.14
C GLU A 186 17.29 -10.62 10.31
N ALA A 187 16.71 -9.56 9.71
CA ALA A 187 15.25 -9.35 9.64
C ALA A 187 14.55 -10.39 8.76
N ALA A 188 15.28 -11.05 7.86
CA ALA A 188 14.72 -12.00 6.92
C ALA A 188 14.19 -13.27 7.66
N TRP A 189 12.88 -13.53 7.48
CA TRP A 189 12.28 -14.76 7.96
C TRP A 189 12.67 -15.93 7.08
N LYS A 190 12.80 -17.12 7.70
CA LYS A 190 13.13 -18.34 6.97
C LYS A 190 12.05 -18.60 5.89
N LYS A 191 12.49 -18.83 4.66
CA LYS A 191 11.58 -19.16 3.56
C LYS A 191 10.67 -20.35 3.91
N GLY A 192 9.35 -20.15 3.76
CA GLY A 192 8.33 -21.14 4.09
C GLY A 192 7.92 -21.18 5.57
N SER A 193 8.42 -20.28 6.44
CA SER A 193 7.96 -20.17 7.83
C SER A 193 6.66 -19.38 7.97
N ILE A 194 6.25 -18.63 6.94
CA ILE A 194 4.95 -17.93 6.85
C ILE A 194 4.11 -18.69 5.83
N GLY A 195 2.94 -19.17 6.24
CA GLY A 195 2.02 -19.92 5.38
C GLY A 195 1.01 -19.03 4.68
N TYR A 196 0.52 -18.01 5.39
CA TYR A 196 -0.51 -17.10 4.90
C TYR A 196 -0.29 -15.70 5.48
N PHE A 197 -0.61 -14.67 4.69
CA PHE A 197 -0.61 -13.29 5.15
C PHE A 197 -1.97 -12.63 4.89
N MET A 198 -2.42 -11.81 5.84
CA MET A 198 -3.63 -11.02 5.68
C MET A 198 -3.38 -9.58 6.14
N GLU A 199 -3.82 -8.63 5.33
CA GLU A 199 -3.77 -7.19 5.64
C GLU A 199 -5.18 -6.60 5.63
N ALA A 200 -5.54 -5.89 6.72
CA ALA A 200 -6.72 -5.04 6.73
C ALA A 200 -6.29 -3.59 6.55
N HIS A 201 -7.03 -2.85 5.73
CA HIS A 201 -6.71 -1.48 5.42
C HIS A 201 -7.98 -0.65 5.19
N ILE A 202 -7.89 0.66 5.23
CA ILE A 202 -8.92 1.55 4.69
C ILE A 202 -8.90 1.48 3.16
N GLU A 203 -10.06 1.67 2.50
CA GLU A 203 -10.13 1.60 1.03
C GLU A 203 -9.26 2.65 0.32
N GLN A 204 -9.04 3.80 0.95
CA GLN A 204 -8.41 4.99 0.34
C GLN A 204 -9.17 5.48 -0.92
N GLY A 205 -10.33 4.92 -1.18
CA GLY A 205 -11.21 5.16 -2.32
C GLY A 205 -12.67 5.37 -1.89
N PRO A 206 -13.55 5.86 -2.78
CA PRO A 206 -14.91 6.25 -2.44
C PRO A 206 -15.96 5.14 -2.64
N VAL A 207 -15.57 3.95 -3.08
CA VAL A 207 -16.52 2.96 -3.62
C VAL A 207 -17.38 2.38 -2.50
N LEU A 208 -16.76 1.90 -1.41
CA LEU A 208 -17.48 1.29 -0.29
C LEU A 208 -18.40 2.30 0.40
N ASP A 209 -17.89 3.51 0.65
CA ASP A 209 -18.68 4.58 1.26
C ASP A 209 -19.87 5.00 0.38
N THR A 210 -19.65 5.18 -0.92
CA THR A 210 -20.71 5.57 -1.86
C THR A 210 -21.80 4.52 -2.01
N GLU A 211 -21.41 3.25 -2.00
CA GLU A 211 -22.35 2.12 -2.19
C GLU A 211 -22.91 1.61 -0.85
N ASN A 212 -22.49 2.16 0.29
CA ASN A 212 -22.83 1.71 1.63
C ASN A 212 -22.54 0.21 1.84
N VAL A 213 -21.37 -0.23 1.37
CA VAL A 213 -20.84 -1.59 1.57
C VAL A 213 -19.87 -1.59 2.73
N GLU A 214 -19.99 -2.58 3.63
CA GLU A 214 -19.26 -2.62 4.89
C GLU A 214 -17.86 -3.18 4.74
N ILE A 215 -17.67 -4.17 3.86
CA ILE A 215 -16.41 -4.90 3.67
C ILE A 215 -16.04 -4.93 2.19
N GLY A 216 -14.81 -4.55 1.88
CA GLY A 216 -14.20 -4.76 0.59
C GLY A 216 -13.29 -6.00 0.61
N LEU A 217 -13.56 -6.98 -0.22
CA LEU A 217 -12.68 -8.13 -0.42
C LEU A 217 -11.77 -7.82 -1.60
N VAL A 218 -10.47 -7.68 -1.34
CA VAL A 218 -9.52 -7.31 -2.39
C VAL A 218 -9.07 -8.55 -3.13
N ASP A 219 -9.36 -8.61 -4.42
CA ASP A 219 -9.02 -9.74 -5.30
C ASP A 219 -7.68 -9.57 -6.01
N CYS A 220 -7.23 -8.32 -6.17
CA CYS A 220 -5.99 -7.98 -6.86
C CYS A 220 -5.39 -6.67 -6.35
N ILE A 221 -4.08 -6.61 -6.23
CA ILE A 221 -3.35 -5.33 -6.13
C ILE A 221 -2.86 -4.98 -7.52
N VAL A 222 -3.21 -3.79 -8.01
CA VAL A 222 -2.91 -3.39 -9.39
C VAL A 222 -1.40 -3.27 -9.63
N GLY A 223 -0.98 -3.65 -10.83
CA GLY A 223 0.35 -3.34 -11.32
C GLY A 223 0.46 -1.87 -11.69
N ILE A 224 1.68 -1.34 -11.60
CA ILE A 224 1.99 0.06 -11.89
C ILE A 224 3.16 0.13 -12.87
N GLN A 225 2.98 0.90 -13.93
CA GLN A 225 4.06 1.23 -14.85
C GLN A 225 4.14 2.75 -15.00
N ARG A 226 5.29 3.33 -14.63
CA ARG A 226 5.56 4.77 -14.76
C ARG A 226 6.66 5.04 -15.76
N TYR A 227 6.43 6.02 -16.62
CA TYR A 227 7.42 6.51 -17.54
C TYR A 227 7.65 8.01 -17.38
N MET A 228 8.90 8.44 -17.56
CA MET A 228 9.26 9.79 -17.98
C MET A 228 9.56 9.73 -19.48
N ILE A 229 8.86 10.55 -20.26
CA ILE A 229 9.03 10.63 -21.71
C ILE A 229 9.55 12.02 -22.04
N THR A 230 10.63 12.07 -22.81
CA THR A 230 11.23 13.31 -23.32
C THR A 230 11.22 13.27 -24.83
N ILE A 231 10.59 14.23 -25.48
CA ILE A 231 10.56 14.39 -26.93
C ILE A 231 11.46 15.56 -27.30
N HIS A 232 12.37 15.36 -28.26
CA HIS A 232 13.30 16.35 -28.78
C HIS A 232 12.91 16.77 -30.19
N GLY A 233 12.71 18.04 -30.37
CA GLY A 233 12.46 18.72 -31.64
C GLY A 233 13.50 19.79 -31.94
N ARG A 234 13.04 21.00 -32.29
CA ARG A 234 13.91 22.15 -32.56
C ARG A 234 13.23 23.48 -32.21
N ALA A 235 13.95 24.34 -31.48
CA ALA A 235 13.47 25.69 -31.19
C ALA A 235 13.46 26.54 -32.46
N ASP A 236 12.31 27.14 -32.78
CA ASP A 236 12.13 28.00 -33.92
C ASP A 236 11.23 29.21 -33.55
N HIS A 237 11.26 30.27 -34.34
CA HIS A 237 10.37 31.41 -34.13
C HIS A 237 8.94 31.08 -34.55
N ALA A 238 7.98 31.19 -33.63
CA ALA A 238 6.61 30.77 -33.84
C ALA A 238 5.86 31.47 -34.98
N GLY A 239 6.24 32.73 -35.32
CA GLY A 239 5.57 33.52 -36.36
C GLY A 239 6.23 33.42 -37.75
N THR A 240 7.51 33.05 -37.85
CA THR A 240 8.24 33.09 -39.13
C THR A 240 8.59 31.71 -39.69
N THR A 241 8.53 30.65 -38.87
CA THR A 241 8.78 29.30 -39.31
C THR A 241 7.52 28.65 -39.85
N PRO A 242 7.42 28.26 -41.15
CA PRO A 242 6.28 27.59 -41.73
C PRO A 242 5.98 26.26 -41.01
N MET A 243 4.70 25.84 -41.01
CA MET A 243 4.24 24.64 -40.27
C MET A 243 4.96 23.36 -40.71
N ASP A 244 5.18 23.21 -42.00
CA ASP A 244 5.83 22.05 -42.65
C ASP A 244 7.37 21.99 -42.45
N MET A 245 7.95 23.03 -41.86
CA MET A 245 9.40 23.11 -41.57
C MET A 245 9.71 22.97 -40.07
N ARG A 246 8.68 22.83 -39.21
CA ARG A 246 8.84 22.75 -37.75
C ARG A 246 9.20 21.34 -37.32
N LYS A 247 10.02 21.29 -36.25
CA LYS A 247 10.20 20.09 -35.41
C LYS A 247 9.59 20.40 -34.05
N ASP A 248 8.25 20.40 -33.99
CA ASP A 248 7.50 20.87 -32.83
C ASP A 248 7.25 19.74 -31.84
N ALA A 249 8.07 19.71 -30.76
CA ALA A 249 7.95 18.69 -29.70
C ALA A 249 6.59 18.73 -28.99
N VAL A 250 5.93 19.91 -28.89
CA VAL A 250 4.59 20.05 -28.29
C VAL A 250 3.51 19.42 -29.14
N ASP A 251 3.55 19.64 -30.46
CA ASP A 251 2.58 19.04 -31.39
C ASP A 251 2.64 17.50 -31.35
N ALA A 252 3.86 16.94 -31.41
CA ALA A 252 4.07 15.49 -31.30
C ALA A 252 3.59 14.94 -29.94
N ALA A 253 3.96 15.60 -28.82
CA ALA A 253 3.52 15.19 -27.47
C ALA A 253 2.00 15.24 -27.35
N ALA A 254 1.33 16.31 -27.79
CA ALA A 254 -0.12 16.47 -27.71
C ALA A 254 -0.88 15.36 -28.43
N LYS A 255 -0.41 14.96 -29.61
CA LYS A 255 -1.00 13.86 -30.40
C LYS A 255 -0.89 12.50 -29.69
N VAL A 256 0.20 12.25 -28.98
CA VAL A 256 0.38 11.03 -28.16
C VAL A 256 -0.50 11.11 -26.91
N ILE A 257 -0.39 12.20 -26.13
CA ILE A 257 -1.06 12.38 -24.84
C ILE A 257 -2.59 12.28 -25.00
N SER A 258 -3.15 12.87 -26.07
CA SER A 258 -4.60 12.86 -26.31
C SER A 258 -5.22 11.46 -26.43
N ARG A 259 -4.43 10.43 -26.73
CA ARG A 259 -4.90 9.05 -26.94
C ARG A 259 -4.76 8.18 -25.69
N ILE A 260 -3.87 8.53 -24.74
CA ILE A 260 -3.50 7.67 -23.61
C ILE A 260 -4.71 7.31 -22.75
N ALA A 261 -5.52 8.30 -22.37
CA ALA A 261 -6.71 8.07 -21.55
C ALA A 261 -7.77 7.20 -22.28
N ASP A 262 -7.89 7.33 -23.59
CA ASP A 262 -8.84 6.54 -24.37
C ASP A 262 -8.40 5.07 -24.45
N TRP A 263 -7.12 4.80 -24.61
CA TRP A 263 -6.59 3.44 -24.57
C TRP A 263 -6.84 2.71 -23.23
N ALA A 264 -6.81 3.45 -22.11
CA ALA A 264 -7.20 2.89 -20.82
C ALA A 264 -8.72 2.64 -20.75
N ARG A 265 -9.56 3.59 -21.20
CA ARG A 265 -11.03 3.44 -21.24
C ARG A 265 -11.48 2.25 -22.09
N GLU A 266 -10.79 1.98 -23.22
CA GLU A 266 -11.08 0.84 -24.10
C GLU A 266 -10.97 -0.52 -23.38
N LYS A 267 -10.22 -0.61 -22.27
CA LYS A 267 -10.07 -1.86 -21.50
C LYS A 267 -11.35 -2.24 -20.74
N ALA A 268 -12.12 -1.25 -20.30
CA ALA A 268 -13.41 -1.42 -19.61
C ALA A 268 -13.34 -2.36 -18.36
N ASP A 269 -12.18 -2.42 -17.71
CA ASP A 269 -11.88 -3.29 -16.56
C ASP A 269 -11.27 -2.56 -15.35
N GLY A 270 -11.40 -1.23 -15.30
CA GLY A 270 -10.81 -0.40 -14.25
C GLY A 270 -9.37 0.02 -14.53
N THR A 271 -8.77 -0.37 -15.66
CA THR A 271 -7.45 0.11 -16.08
C THR A 271 -7.44 1.63 -16.21
N VAL A 272 -6.44 2.30 -15.64
CA VAL A 272 -6.26 3.75 -15.73
C VAL A 272 -4.89 4.11 -16.31
N ALA A 273 -4.83 5.25 -17.01
CA ALA A 273 -3.58 5.83 -17.48
C ALA A 273 -3.64 7.35 -17.39
N THR A 274 -2.64 7.94 -16.74
CA THR A 274 -2.64 9.37 -16.39
C THR A 274 -1.36 10.05 -16.84
N VAL A 275 -1.47 11.25 -17.41
CA VAL A 275 -0.36 12.19 -17.63
C VAL A 275 -0.44 13.25 -16.53
N GLY A 276 0.39 13.12 -15.50
CA GLY A 276 0.34 13.97 -14.29
C GLY A 276 1.31 15.15 -14.31
N TYR A 277 2.30 15.13 -15.21
CA TYR A 277 3.30 16.18 -15.33
C TYR A 277 3.62 16.44 -16.79
N MET A 278 3.80 17.72 -17.16
CA MET A 278 4.29 18.14 -18.46
C MET A 278 5.10 19.43 -18.33
N LYS A 279 6.22 19.51 -19.04
CA LYS A 279 7.10 20.68 -19.10
C LYS A 279 7.58 20.88 -20.52
N THR A 280 7.59 22.13 -20.99
CA THR A 280 8.13 22.55 -22.30
C THR A 280 9.43 23.35 -22.13
N ILE A 281 10.38 23.14 -23.04
CA ILE A 281 11.69 23.80 -23.02
C ILE A 281 12.01 24.32 -24.43
N PRO A 282 12.41 25.61 -24.58
CA PRO A 282 12.11 26.68 -23.66
C PRO A 282 10.61 26.96 -23.61
N GLY A 283 10.09 27.37 -22.47
CA GLY A 283 8.70 27.82 -22.34
C GLY A 283 8.57 29.26 -22.80
N GLY A 284 7.75 29.51 -23.82
CA GLY A 284 7.53 30.87 -24.31
C GLY A 284 6.41 30.94 -25.35
N MET A 285 5.72 32.09 -25.39
CA MET A 285 4.51 32.28 -26.24
C MET A 285 4.84 32.42 -27.73
N ASN A 286 6.06 32.76 -28.10
CA ASN A 286 6.48 33.06 -29.45
C ASN A 286 7.62 32.19 -29.98
N ILE A 287 7.80 31.01 -29.37
CA ILE A 287 8.83 30.03 -29.72
C ILE A 287 8.24 28.63 -29.87
N VAL A 288 8.64 27.88 -30.86
CA VAL A 288 8.39 26.44 -30.99
C VAL A 288 9.25 25.72 -29.96
N ALA A 289 8.69 24.83 -29.17
CA ALA A 289 9.44 24.11 -28.15
C ALA A 289 10.40 23.08 -28.79
N GLU A 290 11.64 23.07 -28.35
CA GLU A 290 12.62 22.08 -28.76
C GLU A 290 12.53 20.78 -27.95
N GLU A 291 11.94 20.86 -26.73
CA GLU A 291 11.82 19.71 -25.86
C GLU A 291 10.50 19.75 -25.08
N VAL A 292 9.89 18.58 -24.94
CA VAL A 292 8.76 18.34 -24.06
C VAL A 292 9.05 17.14 -23.17
N GLN A 293 8.89 17.31 -21.86
CA GLN A 293 8.93 16.24 -20.87
C GLN A 293 7.55 16.00 -20.32
N PHE A 294 7.12 14.73 -20.22
CA PHE A 294 5.88 14.38 -19.57
C PHE A 294 5.94 12.99 -18.93
N THR A 295 5.11 12.76 -17.91
CA THR A 295 5.02 11.46 -17.24
C THR A 295 3.79 10.70 -17.69
N VAL A 296 3.86 9.37 -17.67
CA VAL A 296 2.70 8.47 -17.79
C VAL A 296 2.71 7.52 -16.62
N ASP A 297 1.58 7.42 -15.90
CA ASP A 297 1.30 6.43 -14.84
C ASP A 297 0.18 5.52 -15.36
N ILE A 298 0.46 4.23 -15.53
CA ILE A 298 -0.49 3.20 -15.99
C ILE A 298 -0.71 2.24 -14.84
N ARG A 299 -1.98 1.96 -14.50
CA ARG A 299 -2.35 0.98 -13.48
C ARG A 299 -3.42 0.03 -13.98
N SER A 300 -3.26 -1.25 -13.71
CA SER A 300 -4.21 -2.29 -14.10
C SER A 300 -4.05 -3.54 -13.24
N SER A 301 -5.16 -4.25 -13.00
CA SER A 301 -5.18 -5.61 -12.47
C SER A 301 -4.67 -6.65 -13.47
N ASN A 302 -4.57 -6.27 -14.76
CA ASN A 302 -4.11 -7.13 -15.85
C ASN A 302 -2.82 -6.59 -16.47
N ASN A 303 -1.72 -7.36 -16.32
CA ASN A 303 -0.41 -6.99 -16.86
C ASN A 303 -0.41 -6.85 -18.39
N ASP A 304 -1.23 -7.61 -19.12
CA ASP A 304 -1.34 -7.49 -20.58
C ASP A 304 -1.90 -6.13 -21.01
N ASN A 305 -2.78 -5.53 -20.22
CA ASN A 305 -3.28 -4.18 -20.47
C ASN A 305 -2.20 -3.12 -20.28
N ILE A 306 -1.36 -3.24 -19.24
CA ILE A 306 -0.19 -2.37 -19.03
C ILE A 306 0.74 -2.47 -20.23
N ASN A 307 1.06 -3.69 -20.65
CA ASN A 307 1.93 -3.96 -21.79
C ASN A 307 1.34 -3.43 -23.11
N ASP A 308 0.03 -3.60 -23.33
CA ASP A 308 -0.64 -3.09 -24.53
C ASP A 308 -0.60 -1.56 -24.61
N ILE A 309 -0.97 -0.87 -23.52
CA ILE A 309 -0.94 0.60 -23.46
C ILE A 309 0.49 1.09 -23.68
N THR A 310 1.48 0.48 -23.01
CA THR A 310 2.91 0.80 -23.20
C THR A 310 3.33 0.66 -24.65
N ARG A 311 2.94 -0.44 -25.32
CA ARG A 311 3.25 -0.67 -26.73
C ARG A 311 2.61 0.38 -27.65
N ARG A 312 1.34 0.76 -27.37
CA ARG A 312 0.62 1.81 -28.13
C ARG A 312 1.27 3.18 -27.96
N ILE A 313 1.72 3.52 -26.72
CA ILE A 313 2.45 4.77 -26.47
C ILE A 313 3.74 4.78 -27.30
N ARG A 314 4.54 3.71 -27.23
CA ARG A 314 5.79 3.59 -27.98
C ARG A 314 5.57 3.71 -29.47
N HIS A 315 4.57 3.01 -30.01
CA HIS A 315 4.21 3.09 -31.44
C HIS A 315 3.77 4.51 -31.84
N ALA A 316 2.97 5.18 -31.01
CA ALA A 316 2.55 6.56 -31.32
C ALA A 316 3.74 7.52 -31.28
N LEU A 317 4.66 7.38 -30.33
CA LEU A 317 5.91 8.14 -30.28
C LEU A 317 6.75 7.91 -31.54
N ASP A 318 6.93 6.65 -31.94
CA ASP A 318 7.66 6.29 -33.18
C ASP A 318 7.07 6.96 -34.41
N CYS A 319 5.74 7.05 -34.52
CA CYS A 319 5.08 7.70 -35.65
C CYS A 319 5.21 9.23 -35.61
N GLU A 320 4.79 9.87 -34.52
CA GLU A 320 4.70 11.34 -34.42
C GLU A 320 6.08 12.00 -34.41
N VAL A 321 7.05 11.37 -33.73
CA VAL A 321 8.42 11.88 -33.65
C VAL A 321 9.18 11.69 -34.97
N LYS A 322 8.93 10.58 -35.69
CA LYS A 322 9.51 10.36 -37.00
C LYS A 322 8.95 11.36 -38.05
N GLU A 323 7.64 11.69 -37.97
CA GLU A 323 7.03 12.65 -38.87
C GLU A 323 7.66 14.04 -38.77
N MET A 324 8.06 14.46 -37.56
CA MET A 324 8.76 15.74 -37.35
C MET A 324 10.30 15.65 -37.49
N ASP A 325 10.86 14.49 -37.85
CA ASP A 325 12.31 14.24 -37.91
C ASP A 325 13.04 14.61 -36.57
N GLY A 326 12.46 14.18 -35.44
CA GLY A 326 12.95 14.36 -34.08
C GLY A 326 13.47 13.08 -33.44
N SER A 327 13.64 13.09 -32.11
CA SER A 327 13.96 11.93 -31.29
C SER A 327 13.19 11.93 -29.98
N TYR A 328 13.14 10.77 -29.30
CA TYR A 328 12.55 10.69 -27.96
C TYR A 328 13.30 9.70 -27.07
N GLU A 329 13.15 9.90 -25.77
CA GLU A 329 13.56 8.97 -24.71
C GLU A 329 12.32 8.55 -23.92
N MET A 330 12.25 7.28 -23.48
CA MET A 330 11.16 6.75 -22.68
C MET A 330 11.74 5.91 -21.54
N ASP A 331 11.97 6.57 -20.40
CA ASP A 331 12.60 6.00 -19.21
C ASP A 331 11.56 5.38 -18.29
N SER A 332 11.71 4.11 -17.96
CA SER A 332 10.92 3.44 -16.93
C SER A 332 11.36 3.92 -15.55
N LYS A 333 10.47 4.54 -14.79
CA LYS A 333 10.72 5.01 -13.41
C LYS A 333 10.20 4.05 -12.36
N LEU A 334 9.17 3.26 -12.69
CA LEU A 334 8.61 2.25 -11.82
C LEU A 334 7.96 1.16 -12.68
N SER A 335 8.16 -0.10 -12.30
CA SER A 335 7.53 -1.25 -12.95
C SER A 335 7.17 -2.28 -11.89
N ILE A 336 5.89 -2.43 -11.61
CA ILE A 336 5.34 -3.36 -10.63
C ILE A 336 4.30 -4.22 -11.33
N THR A 337 4.45 -5.54 -11.22
CA THR A 337 3.49 -6.51 -11.75
C THR A 337 2.27 -6.61 -10.83
N PRO A 338 1.04 -6.70 -11.35
CA PRO A 338 -0.13 -6.91 -10.51
C PRO A 338 -0.06 -8.24 -9.76
N VAL A 339 -0.58 -8.25 -8.53
CA VAL A 339 -0.62 -9.43 -7.66
C VAL A 339 -2.07 -9.88 -7.49
N GLN A 340 -2.38 -11.11 -7.95
CA GLN A 340 -3.66 -11.75 -7.69
C GLN A 340 -3.65 -12.31 -6.27
N LEU A 341 -4.69 -12.04 -5.49
CA LEU A 341 -4.77 -12.49 -4.11
C LEU A 341 -5.41 -13.87 -4.02
N SER A 342 -5.28 -14.52 -2.85
CA SER A 342 -5.65 -15.93 -2.66
C SER A 342 -7.15 -16.16 -2.73
N GLU A 343 -7.63 -16.87 -3.76
CA GLU A 343 -9.05 -17.26 -3.90
C GLU A 343 -9.54 -18.12 -2.71
N GLU A 344 -8.69 -19.00 -2.17
CA GLU A 344 -9.02 -19.81 -0.98
C GLU A 344 -9.35 -18.94 0.22
N MET A 345 -8.50 -17.94 0.50
CA MET A 345 -8.69 -17.05 1.63
C MET A 345 -9.89 -16.12 1.42
N LEU A 346 -10.09 -15.62 0.19
CA LEU A 346 -11.26 -14.80 -0.19
C LEU A 346 -12.56 -15.55 0.07
N THR A 347 -12.66 -16.82 -0.36
CA THR A 347 -13.86 -17.65 -0.12
C THR A 347 -14.18 -17.79 1.38
N ILE A 348 -13.15 -17.96 2.23
CA ILE A 348 -13.37 -18.04 3.68
C ILE A 348 -13.89 -16.69 4.24
N MET A 349 -13.40 -15.57 3.70
CA MET A 349 -13.86 -14.24 4.11
C MET A 349 -15.29 -13.95 3.63
N GLU A 350 -15.68 -14.41 2.43
CA GLU A 350 -17.06 -14.37 1.95
C GLU A 350 -17.99 -15.14 2.91
N GLU A 351 -17.62 -16.38 3.27
CA GLU A 351 -18.35 -17.18 4.26
C GLU A 351 -18.50 -16.44 5.60
N ALA A 352 -17.45 -15.72 6.04
CA ALA A 352 -17.49 -14.94 7.27
C ALA A 352 -18.46 -13.76 7.15
N CYS A 353 -18.41 -12.99 6.06
CA CYS A 353 -19.33 -11.88 5.81
C CYS A 353 -20.79 -12.36 5.76
N GLU A 354 -21.07 -13.47 5.06
CA GLU A 354 -22.40 -14.04 4.97
C GLU A 354 -22.94 -14.50 6.35
N LYS A 355 -22.07 -15.14 7.15
CA LYS A 355 -22.43 -15.62 8.49
C LYS A 355 -22.77 -14.47 9.42
N GLU A 356 -22.02 -13.38 9.38
CA GLU A 356 -22.21 -12.20 10.23
C GLU A 356 -23.25 -11.21 9.65
N GLY A 357 -23.73 -11.45 8.41
CA GLY A 357 -24.70 -10.60 7.74
C GLY A 357 -24.11 -9.26 7.26
N TYR A 358 -22.79 -9.18 7.04
CA TYR A 358 -22.15 -7.98 6.53
C TYR A 358 -22.27 -7.90 5.01
N SER A 359 -22.58 -6.73 4.50
CA SER A 359 -22.51 -6.46 3.06
C SER A 359 -21.05 -6.42 2.60
N TYR A 360 -20.75 -7.08 1.47
CA TYR A 360 -19.41 -7.08 0.91
C TYR A 360 -19.41 -6.97 -0.61
N ARG A 361 -18.27 -6.58 -1.16
CA ARG A 361 -18.00 -6.64 -2.60
C ARG A 361 -16.54 -6.91 -2.89
N HIS A 362 -16.27 -7.50 -4.05
CA HIS A 362 -14.94 -7.61 -4.61
C HIS A 362 -14.51 -6.31 -5.29
N LEU A 363 -13.25 -5.93 -5.13
CA LEU A 363 -12.64 -4.79 -5.79
C LEU A 363 -11.11 -4.93 -5.81
N PRO A 364 -10.44 -4.35 -6.83
CA PRO A 364 -8.98 -4.28 -6.81
C PRO A 364 -8.48 -3.18 -5.87
N SER A 365 -7.28 -3.35 -5.30
CA SER A 365 -6.55 -2.23 -4.70
C SER A 365 -5.86 -1.40 -5.77
N GLY A 366 -6.20 -0.11 -5.84
CA GLY A 366 -5.53 0.87 -6.69
C GLY A 366 -4.21 1.40 -6.10
N ALA A 367 -3.96 1.16 -4.80
CA ALA A 367 -2.75 1.50 -4.07
C ALA A 367 -1.86 0.27 -3.88
N GLY A 368 -0.58 0.51 -3.61
CA GLY A 368 0.32 -0.55 -3.14
C GLY A 368 0.22 -0.67 -1.62
N HIS A 369 0.52 -1.85 -1.09
CA HIS A 369 0.52 -2.19 0.33
C HIS A 369 1.64 -3.18 0.61
N ASP A 370 1.92 -3.51 1.88
CA ASP A 370 2.87 -4.58 2.21
C ASP A 370 2.48 -5.91 1.55
N SER A 371 1.18 -6.13 1.36
CA SER A 371 0.62 -7.26 0.60
C SER A 371 1.10 -7.33 -0.86
N LEU A 372 1.55 -6.22 -1.45
CA LEU A 372 2.13 -6.22 -2.80
C LEU A 372 3.47 -6.95 -2.86
N GLU A 373 4.34 -6.75 -1.87
CA GLU A 373 5.62 -7.47 -1.74
C GLU A 373 5.39 -8.92 -1.31
N ILE A 374 4.55 -9.13 -0.28
CA ILE A 374 4.33 -10.44 0.34
C ILE A 374 3.55 -11.36 -0.60
N GLY A 375 2.54 -10.86 -1.29
CA GLY A 375 1.68 -11.62 -2.20
C GLY A 375 2.39 -12.17 -3.45
N GLN A 376 3.60 -11.69 -3.75
CA GLN A 376 4.44 -12.27 -4.81
C GLN A 376 5.06 -13.61 -4.40
N VAL A 377 5.13 -13.92 -3.10
CA VAL A 377 5.90 -15.07 -2.59
C VAL A 377 5.10 -16.06 -1.75
N LEU A 378 3.93 -15.64 -1.22
CA LEU A 378 3.07 -16.52 -0.42
C LEU A 378 1.58 -16.15 -0.55
N PRO A 379 0.66 -17.07 -0.24
CA PRO A 379 -0.78 -16.80 -0.25
C PRO A 379 -1.14 -15.63 0.65
N THR A 380 -1.71 -14.60 0.04
CA THR A 380 -2.02 -13.30 0.68
C THR A 380 -3.44 -12.88 0.34
N VAL A 381 -4.09 -12.17 1.26
CA VAL A 381 -5.39 -11.53 1.05
C VAL A 381 -5.43 -10.18 1.72
N MET A 382 -6.28 -9.29 1.22
CA MET A 382 -6.56 -8.00 1.84
C MET A 382 -8.05 -7.80 2.04
N LEU A 383 -8.38 -7.04 3.09
CA LEU A 383 -9.71 -6.58 3.39
C LEU A 383 -9.72 -5.06 3.53
N PHE A 384 -10.68 -4.40 2.88
CA PHE A 384 -10.90 -2.98 3.00
C PHE A 384 -12.12 -2.66 3.86
N VAL A 385 -12.04 -1.53 4.58
CA VAL A 385 -13.17 -0.86 5.22
C VAL A 385 -13.41 0.50 4.58
N PRO A 386 -14.67 1.04 4.63
CA PRO A 386 -15.02 2.28 3.96
C PRO A 386 -14.18 3.47 4.42
N SER A 387 -13.68 4.26 3.46
CA SER A 387 -13.08 5.58 3.69
C SER A 387 -14.11 6.65 3.37
N LYS A 388 -14.46 7.49 4.35
CA LYS A 388 -15.42 8.57 4.14
C LYS A 388 -15.01 9.50 3.00
N ASP A 389 -15.91 9.68 2.03
CA ASP A 389 -15.66 10.46 0.81
C ASP A 389 -14.43 9.96 0.00
N GLY A 390 -13.95 8.75 0.25
CA GLY A 390 -12.74 8.19 -0.38
C GLY A 390 -11.44 8.90 -0.03
N ARG A 391 -11.40 9.62 1.09
CA ARG A 391 -10.25 10.43 1.45
C ARG A 391 -9.22 9.66 2.27
N SER A 392 -7.96 9.71 1.81
CA SER A 392 -6.79 9.24 2.52
C SER A 392 -5.60 10.17 2.27
N HIS A 393 -4.48 9.95 2.96
CA HIS A 393 -3.25 10.75 2.90
C HIS A 393 -3.50 12.25 3.22
N CYS A 394 -4.48 12.52 4.08
CA CYS A 394 -4.84 13.90 4.47
C CYS A 394 -5.47 13.92 5.87
N PRO A 395 -5.42 15.10 6.57
CA PRO A 395 -5.90 15.22 7.94
C PRO A 395 -7.41 14.99 8.15
N VAL A 396 -8.19 14.93 7.06
CA VAL A 396 -9.65 14.72 7.11
C VAL A 396 -10.05 13.27 6.80
N GLU A 397 -9.07 12.39 6.68
CA GLU A 397 -9.31 10.94 6.59
C GLU A 397 -10.17 10.46 7.75
N PHE A 398 -11.17 9.65 7.44
CA PHE A 398 -12.06 9.14 8.46
C PHE A 398 -12.68 7.80 8.09
N THR A 399 -12.66 6.88 9.04
CA THR A 399 -13.38 5.60 9.04
C THR A 399 -14.00 5.39 10.41
N LYS A 400 -15.21 4.85 10.50
CA LYS A 400 -15.87 4.56 11.78
C LYS A 400 -15.15 3.39 12.46
N TYR A 401 -14.98 3.46 13.78
CA TYR A 401 -14.36 2.36 14.54
C TYR A 401 -15.15 1.04 14.44
N SER A 402 -16.47 1.11 14.24
CA SER A 402 -17.32 -0.06 14.02
C SER A 402 -16.97 -0.81 12.74
N GLU A 403 -16.47 -0.13 11.70
CA GLU A 403 -16.06 -0.80 10.46
C GLU A 403 -14.77 -1.62 10.70
N PHE A 404 -13.82 -1.09 11.47
CA PHE A 404 -12.64 -1.88 11.88
C PHE A 404 -13.00 -3.06 12.79
N ALA A 405 -14.04 -2.92 13.63
CA ALA A 405 -14.53 -4.03 14.43
C ALA A 405 -15.09 -5.16 13.56
N LYS A 406 -15.86 -4.84 12.51
CA LYS A 406 -16.34 -5.82 11.53
C LYS A 406 -15.16 -6.48 10.79
N ALA A 407 -14.17 -5.67 10.37
CA ALA A 407 -12.96 -6.20 9.77
C ALA A 407 -12.26 -7.21 10.69
N ALA A 408 -12.06 -6.88 11.96
CA ALA A 408 -11.43 -7.77 12.93
C ALA A 408 -12.20 -9.08 13.11
N VAL A 409 -13.53 -9.07 13.06
CA VAL A 409 -14.37 -10.28 13.12
C VAL A 409 -14.20 -11.15 11.88
N VAL A 410 -14.17 -10.55 10.68
CA VAL A 410 -13.92 -11.30 9.43
C VAL A 410 -12.51 -11.89 9.41
N MET A 411 -11.50 -11.10 9.85
CA MET A 411 -10.12 -11.56 9.99
C MET A 411 -9.99 -12.71 10.98
N GLU A 412 -10.65 -12.60 12.13
CA GLU A 412 -10.64 -13.65 13.16
C GLU A 412 -11.22 -14.95 12.62
N HIS A 413 -12.31 -14.89 11.85
CA HIS A 413 -12.90 -16.07 11.22
C HIS A 413 -11.94 -16.75 10.26
N LEU A 414 -11.24 -15.99 9.41
CA LEU A 414 -10.18 -16.50 8.54
C LEU A 414 -9.05 -17.13 9.37
N ALA A 415 -8.60 -16.43 10.43
CA ALA A 415 -7.55 -16.91 11.33
C ALA A 415 -7.94 -18.25 11.97
N GLU A 416 -9.13 -18.36 12.56
CA GLU A 416 -9.64 -19.58 13.17
C GLU A 416 -9.63 -20.76 12.17
N LYS A 417 -10.15 -20.55 10.96
CA LYS A 417 -10.19 -21.58 9.90
C LYS A 417 -8.80 -22.08 9.50
N LEU A 418 -7.82 -21.17 9.38
CA LEU A 418 -6.46 -21.52 8.95
C LEU A 418 -5.59 -22.07 10.09
N LEU A 419 -5.82 -21.62 11.33
CA LEU A 419 -5.06 -22.02 12.51
C LEU A 419 -5.48 -23.38 13.09
N THR A 420 -6.67 -23.86 12.76
CA THR A 420 -7.22 -25.12 13.27
C THR A 420 -7.07 -26.31 12.32
N ARG A 421 -6.54 -26.08 11.11
CA ARG A 421 -6.28 -27.12 10.07
C ARG A 421 -5.00 -27.89 10.30
#